data_8d17952889ef6829ad9bd79f4714d0d9
#
_entry.id   8d17952889ef6829ad9bd79f4714d0d9
#
_cell.length_a   1.000
_cell.length_b   1.000
_cell.length_c   1.000
_cell.angle_alpha   90.00
_cell.angle_beta   90.00
_cell.angle_gamma   90.00
#
_symmetry.space_group_name_H-M   'P 1'
#
loop_
_entity.id
_entity.type
_entity.pdbx_description
1 polymer ?
#
loop_
_entity_poly.entity_id
_entity_poly.type
_entity_poly.pdbx_seq_one_letter_code
_entity_poly.pdbx_strand_id
1 'polypeptide(L)'
;WIRVMTPDGGGSENVPTNRGFVFIPEVGDHVLVGFRHGDPNRPYVMGSLFNGRTGKGGGEGNCCKSISTRGGHTLELDDSPSSLGITIKDIRGNYMHIDSYHNDLFIEANHDITISAKNNVTINAGETITLNAKKSLHKCE
;
A
#
# COMPACT_ATOMS: atom_id res chain seq x y z
N TRP A 1 24.80 -5.08 13.69
CA TRP A 1 23.94 -4.04 13.11
C TRP A 1 24.51 -3.62 11.75
N ILE A 2 23.68 -3.70 10.69
CA ILE A 2 24.04 -3.33 9.31
C ILE A 2 23.07 -2.26 8.83
N ARG A 3 23.55 -1.25 8.13
CA ARG A 3 22.72 -0.21 7.51
C ARG A 3 22.00 -0.78 6.29
N VAL A 4 20.75 -0.36 6.09
CA VAL A 4 19.98 -0.69 4.89
C VAL A 4 19.77 0.59 4.08
N MET A 5 20.03 0.54 2.80
CA MET A 5 19.77 1.63 1.87
C MET A 5 18.26 1.72 1.61
N THR A 6 17.75 2.93 1.56
CA THR A 6 16.34 3.23 1.26
C THR A 6 16.28 4.46 0.34
N PRO A 7 15.23 4.63 -0.48
CA PRO A 7 15.07 5.81 -1.33
C PRO A 7 15.05 7.14 -0.57
N ASP A 8 14.46 7.15 0.63
CA ASP A 8 14.52 8.27 1.58
C ASP A 8 14.44 7.73 3.00
N GLY A 9 15.24 8.29 3.89
CA GLY A 9 15.26 7.87 5.29
C GLY A 9 15.99 8.85 6.18
N GLY A 10 15.45 9.03 7.38
CA GLY A 10 16.06 9.93 8.38
C GLY A 10 15.14 10.24 9.55
N GLY A 11 15.36 11.40 10.14
CA GLY A 11 14.54 11.98 11.18
C GLY A 11 14.31 13.47 10.93
N SER A 12 13.30 14.04 11.56
CA SER A 12 13.00 15.47 11.58
C SER A 12 12.41 15.83 12.93
N GLU A 13 12.20 17.10 13.17
CA GLU A 13 11.59 17.59 14.43
C GLU A 13 10.21 16.94 14.69
N ASN A 14 9.36 16.87 13.67
CA ASN A 14 8.01 16.29 13.79
C ASN A 14 7.97 14.75 13.66
N VAL A 15 8.97 14.15 13.03
CA VAL A 15 9.11 12.70 12.85
C VAL A 15 10.53 12.28 13.19
N PRO A 16 10.84 12.14 14.51
CA PRO A 16 12.21 11.91 14.96
C PRO A 16 12.85 10.62 14.47
N THR A 17 12.02 9.60 14.20
CA THR A 17 12.46 8.27 13.72
C THR A 17 11.58 7.79 12.58
N ASN A 18 12.14 6.95 11.71
CA ASN A 18 11.42 6.29 10.60
C ASN A 18 10.78 7.26 9.59
N ARG A 19 11.33 8.45 9.42
CA ARG A 19 10.94 9.31 8.31
C ARG A 19 11.45 8.69 7.00
N GLY A 20 10.56 8.56 6.02
CA GLY A 20 10.86 8.01 4.70
C GLY A 20 10.32 6.58 4.51
N PHE A 21 11.02 5.77 3.73
CA PHE A 21 10.63 4.38 3.42
C PHE A 21 11.27 3.40 4.39
N VAL A 22 10.46 2.68 5.15
CA VAL A 22 10.92 1.69 6.14
C VAL A 22 10.58 0.29 5.62
N PHE A 23 11.46 -0.26 4.77
CA PHE A 23 11.38 -1.61 4.22
C PHE A 23 12.67 -2.35 4.58
N ILE A 24 12.65 -3.04 5.71
CA ILE A 24 13.79 -3.83 6.20
C ILE A 24 13.63 -5.27 5.69
N PRO A 25 14.66 -5.87 5.11
CA PRO A 25 14.61 -7.25 4.67
C PRO A 25 14.22 -8.21 5.80
N GLU A 26 13.45 -9.23 5.46
CA GLU A 26 13.07 -10.30 6.38
C GLU A 26 14.14 -11.40 6.41
N VAL A 27 14.13 -12.20 7.49
CA VAL A 27 15.04 -13.34 7.58
C VAL A 27 14.74 -14.35 6.48
N GLY A 28 15.72 -14.65 5.66
CA GLY A 28 15.60 -15.53 4.50
C GLY A 28 15.55 -14.79 3.16
N ASP A 29 15.46 -13.45 3.18
CA ASP A 29 15.53 -12.66 1.96
C ASP A 29 16.96 -12.65 1.37
N HIS A 30 17.03 -12.62 0.05
CA HIS A 30 18.26 -12.39 -0.66
C HIS A 30 18.51 -10.89 -0.77
N VAL A 31 19.69 -10.45 -0.36
CA VAL A 31 20.08 -9.03 -0.39
C VAL A 31 21.40 -8.83 -1.11
N LEU A 32 21.53 -7.68 -1.76
CA LEU A 32 22.80 -7.22 -2.29
C LEU A 32 23.52 -6.40 -1.21
N VAL A 33 24.76 -6.78 -0.92
CA VAL A 33 25.60 -6.13 0.10
C VAL A 33 26.74 -5.39 -0.56
N GLY A 34 26.92 -4.13 -0.22
CA GLY A 34 28.09 -3.34 -0.55
C GLY A 34 29.01 -3.15 0.66
N PHE A 35 30.25 -2.73 0.41
CA PHE A 35 31.27 -2.48 1.45
C PHE A 35 31.81 -1.07 1.29
N ARG A 36 31.69 -0.25 2.32
CA ARG A 36 32.17 1.13 2.31
C ARG A 36 33.70 1.15 2.11
N HIS A 37 34.15 1.84 1.06
CA HIS A 37 35.58 1.89 0.64
C HIS A 37 36.23 0.50 0.43
N GLY A 38 35.44 -0.54 0.10
CA GLY A 38 35.94 -1.89 -0.06
C GLY A 38 36.31 -2.60 1.25
N ASP A 39 36.00 -2.00 2.40
CA ASP A 39 36.31 -2.56 3.71
C ASP A 39 35.29 -3.63 4.14
N PRO A 40 35.66 -4.91 4.28
CA PRO A 40 34.76 -5.99 4.69
C PRO A 40 34.08 -5.77 6.04
N ASN A 41 34.68 -4.95 6.90
CA ASN A 41 34.11 -4.63 8.22
C ASN A 41 33.06 -3.55 8.19
N ARG A 42 32.77 -2.97 7.03
CA ARG A 42 31.79 -1.90 6.84
C ARG A 42 30.74 -2.23 5.78
N PRO A 43 29.99 -3.36 5.98
CA PRO A 43 28.93 -3.74 5.07
C PRO A 43 27.71 -2.83 5.16
N TYR A 44 26.97 -2.73 4.07
CA TYR A 44 25.62 -2.16 4.03
C TYR A 44 24.76 -2.88 2.99
N VAL A 45 23.47 -3.02 3.27
CA VAL A 45 22.50 -3.62 2.35
C VAL A 45 22.08 -2.59 1.31
N MET A 46 22.27 -2.88 0.05
CA MET A 46 21.88 -2.03 -1.07
C MET A 46 20.44 -2.23 -1.51
N GLY A 47 19.87 -3.38 -1.24
CA GLY A 47 18.49 -3.74 -1.58
C GLY A 47 18.25 -5.23 -1.54
N SER A 48 17.01 -5.63 -1.70
CA SER A 48 16.60 -7.03 -1.80
C SER A 48 16.57 -7.48 -3.26
N LEU A 49 16.83 -8.75 -3.48
CA LEU A 49 16.83 -9.38 -4.80
C LEU A 49 15.72 -10.44 -4.84
N PHE A 50 14.84 -10.34 -5.82
CA PHE A 50 13.95 -11.43 -6.13
C PHE A 50 14.75 -12.61 -6.69
N ASN A 51 14.36 -13.80 -6.29
CA ASN A 51 14.83 -15.05 -6.92
C ASN A 51 13.70 -15.68 -7.73
N GLY A 52 13.99 -16.71 -8.53
CA GLY A 52 13.01 -17.36 -9.39
C GLY A 52 11.81 -18.01 -8.64
N ARG A 53 11.85 -18.10 -7.31
CA ARG A 53 10.75 -18.62 -6.48
C ARG A 53 9.87 -17.51 -5.89
N THR A 54 10.45 -16.34 -5.58
CA THR A 54 9.79 -15.25 -4.85
C THR A 54 9.35 -14.10 -5.75
N GLY A 55 9.96 -13.91 -6.91
CA GLY A 55 9.63 -12.84 -7.84
C GLY A 55 8.90 -13.36 -9.08
N LYS A 56 7.67 -12.92 -9.28
CA LYS A 56 6.88 -13.19 -10.50
C LYS A 56 6.86 -12.01 -11.47
N GLY A 57 7.53 -10.91 -11.11
CA GLY A 57 7.52 -9.68 -11.89
C GLY A 57 6.17 -8.94 -11.87
N GLY A 58 6.02 -7.97 -12.73
CA GLY A 58 4.84 -7.10 -12.85
C GLY A 58 3.75 -7.62 -13.79
N GLY A 59 3.65 -8.93 -14.00
CA GLY A 59 2.70 -9.52 -14.96
C GLY A 59 3.14 -9.38 -16.42
N GLU A 60 2.26 -9.76 -17.34
CA GLU A 60 2.49 -9.61 -18.77
C GLU A 60 2.66 -8.12 -19.13
N GLY A 61 3.65 -7.80 -19.93
CA GLY A 61 3.98 -6.40 -20.28
C GLY A 61 4.48 -5.55 -19.12
N ASN A 62 4.75 -6.12 -17.95
CA ASN A 62 5.17 -5.41 -16.74
C ASN A 62 4.19 -4.31 -16.31
N CYS A 63 2.89 -4.54 -16.50
CA CYS A 63 1.84 -3.56 -16.22
C CYS A 63 1.56 -3.36 -14.73
N CYS A 64 1.81 -4.37 -13.88
CA CYS A 64 1.51 -4.28 -12.45
C CYS A 64 2.71 -3.82 -11.64
N LYS A 65 2.48 -2.82 -10.80
CA LYS A 65 3.42 -2.37 -9.76
C LYS A 65 2.75 -2.55 -8.40
N SER A 66 3.48 -3.05 -7.41
CA SER A 66 2.89 -3.28 -6.10
C SER A 66 3.85 -3.09 -4.95
N ILE A 67 3.29 -2.75 -3.80
CA ILE A 67 3.93 -2.79 -2.50
C ILE A 67 3.13 -3.79 -1.67
N SER A 68 3.78 -4.87 -1.24
CA SER A 68 3.12 -5.89 -0.41
C SER A 68 3.92 -6.15 0.85
N THR A 69 3.23 -6.22 1.97
CA THR A 69 3.85 -6.53 3.26
C THR A 69 3.81 -8.03 3.53
N ARG A 70 4.61 -8.50 4.48
CA ARG A 70 4.60 -9.88 4.95
C ARG A 70 3.21 -10.36 5.41
N GLY A 71 2.40 -9.46 5.97
CA GLY A 71 1.04 -9.76 6.42
C GLY A 71 0.00 -9.82 5.29
N GLY A 72 0.38 -9.54 4.03
CA GLY A 72 -0.52 -9.57 2.88
C GLY A 72 -1.29 -8.27 2.61
N HIS A 73 -0.93 -7.17 3.28
CA HIS A 73 -1.45 -5.84 2.91
C HIS A 73 -0.79 -5.38 1.63
N THR A 74 -1.57 -4.93 0.67
CA THR A 74 -1.08 -4.61 -0.68
C THR A 74 -1.62 -3.27 -1.18
N LEU A 75 -0.72 -2.47 -1.76
CA LEU A 75 -1.03 -1.39 -2.69
C LEU A 75 -0.61 -1.85 -4.09
N GLU A 76 -1.52 -1.83 -5.03
CA GLU A 76 -1.31 -2.28 -6.41
C GLU A 76 -1.74 -1.18 -7.39
N LEU A 77 -0.89 -0.95 -8.38
CA LEU A 77 -1.16 -0.07 -9.52
C LEU A 77 -1.12 -0.94 -10.77
N ASP A 78 -2.23 -1.02 -11.48
CA ASP A 78 -2.37 -1.82 -12.69
C ASP A 78 -2.58 -0.90 -13.90
N ASP A 79 -1.63 -0.94 -14.82
CA ASP A 79 -1.62 -0.17 -16.07
C ASP A 79 -2.13 -1.01 -17.26
N SER A 80 -2.62 -2.23 -17.01
CA SER A 80 -3.14 -3.08 -18.09
C SER A 80 -4.44 -2.53 -18.67
N PRO A 81 -4.67 -2.64 -19.98
CA PRO A 81 -5.90 -2.13 -20.60
C PRO A 81 -7.20 -2.76 -20.10
N SER A 82 -7.12 -3.96 -19.53
CA SER A 82 -8.29 -4.70 -19.02
C SER A 82 -8.60 -4.44 -17.55
N SER A 83 -7.67 -3.88 -16.79
CA SER A 83 -7.78 -3.75 -15.33
C SER A 83 -7.14 -2.45 -14.83
N LEU A 84 -7.14 -1.43 -15.67
CA LEU A 84 -6.53 -0.13 -15.35
C LEU A 84 -7.08 0.43 -14.05
N GLY A 85 -6.22 0.56 -13.03
CA GLY A 85 -6.70 1.02 -11.73
C GLY A 85 -5.70 0.96 -10.59
N ILE A 86 -6.18 1.37 -9.42
CA ILE A 86 -5.41 1.38 -8.17
C ILE A 86 -6.19 0.60 -7.12
N THR A 87 -5.54 -0.35 -6.47
CA THR A 87 -6.15 -1.17 -5.42
C THR A 87 -5.36 -1.10 -4.13
N ILE A 88 -6.03 -0.82 -3.03
CA ILE A 88 -5.51 -0.98 -1.67
C ILE A 88 -6.34 -2.09 -1.03
N LYS A 89 -5.69 -3.16 -0.58
CA LYS A 89 -6.37 -4.32 0.01
C LYS A 89 -5.62 -4.90 1.19
N ASP A 90 -6.37 -5.52 2.07
CA ASP A 90 -5.83 -6.33 3.15
C ASP A 90 -6.02 -7.85 2.89
N ILE A 91 -5.47 -8.68 3.78
CA ILE A 91 -5.60 -10.14 3.71
C ILE A 91 -7.03 -10.64 4.03
N ARG A 92 -7.89 -9.79 4.60
CA ARG A 92 -9.25 -10.15 5.01
C ARG A 92 -10.33 -9.76 4.02
N GLY A 93 -9.93 -9.19 2.88
CA GLY A 93 -10.84 -8.81 1.80
C GLY A 93 -11.48 -7.43 1.97
N ASN A 94 -11.00 -6.60 2.91
CA ASN A 94 -11.35 -5.19 2.89
C ASN A 94 -10.53 -4.50 1.81
N TYR A 95 -11.16 -3.66 0.99
CA TYR A 95 -10.44 -2.99 -0.08
C TYR A 95 -11.03 -1.62 -0.44
N MET A 96 -10.17 -0.81 -1.04
CA MET A 96 -10.52 0.38 -1.79
C MET A 96 -9.99 0.20 -3.20
N HIS A 97 -10.82 0.39 -4.21
CA HIS A 97 -10.45 0.22 -5.61
C HIS A 97 -10.91 1.41 -6.44
N ILE A 98 -10.00 1.99 -7.17
CA ILE A 98 -10.26 3.01 -8.18
C ILE A 98 -10.18 2.31 -9.53
N ASP A 99 -11.32 2.10 -10.16
CA ASP A 99 -11.41 1.57 -11.52
C ASP A 99 -11.27 2.74 -12.50
N SER A 100 -10.08 2.93 -13.04
CA SER A 100 -9.81 4.02 -13.97
C SER A 100 -10.41 3.79 -15.36
N TYR A 101 -10.77 2.55 -15.68
CA TYR A 101 -11.39 2.22 -16.96
C TYR A 101 -12.86 2.66 -17.01
N HIS A 102 -13.63 2.43 -15.91
CA HIS A 102 -15.04 2.81 -15.81
C HIS A 102 -15.25 4.14 -15.06
N ASN A 103 -14.20 4.73 -14.47
CA ASN A 103 -14.23 5.91 -13.59
C ASN A 103 -15.04 5.68 -12.30
N ASP A 104 -14.94 4.50 -11.73
CA ASP A 104 -15.65 4.09 -10.52
C ASP A 104 -14.73 4.04 -9.30
N LEU A 105 -15.28 4.28 -8.11
CA LEU A 105 -14.60 4.11 -6.83
C LEU A 105 -15.40 3.15 -5.95
N PHE A 106 -14.76 2.09 -5.49
CA PHE A 106 -15.31 1.09 -4.58
C PHE A 106 -14.63 1.14 -3.23
N ILE A 107 -15.41 1.11 -2.15
CA ILE A 107 -14.93 0.94 -0.78
C ILE A 107 -15.76 -0.16 -0.15
N GLU A 108 -15.12 -1.25 0.24
CA GLU A 108 -15.79 -2.41 0.81
C GLU A 108 -15.09 -2.88 2.08
N ALA A 109 -15.88 -3.18 3.11
CA ALA A 109 -15.42 -3.78 4.34
C ALA A 109 -16.29 -4.99 4.70
N ASN A 110 -15.66 -6.06 5.15
CA ASN A 110 -16.35 -7.30 5.56
C ASN A 110 -17.08 -7.17 6.90
N HIS A 111 -16.93 -6.05 7.62
CA HIS A 111 -17.61 -5.81 8.88
C HIS A 111 -18.22 -4.40 8.88
N ASP A 112 -17.54 -3.40 9.41
CA ASP A 112 -18.10 -2.07 9.59
C ASP A 112 -17.31 -1.01 8.80
N ILE A 113 -18.01 0.01 8.31
CA ILE A 113 -17.43 1.26 7.80
C ILE A 113 -17.90 2.39 8.70
N THR A 114 -16.98 3.13 9.31
CA THR A 114 -17.27 4.32 10.10
C THR A 114 -16.71 5.55 9.42
N ILE A 115 -17.59 6.52 9.15
CA ILE A 115 -17.21 7.83 8.62
C ILE A 115 -17.56 8.88 9.67
N SER A 116 -16.56 9.59 10.19
CA SER A 116 -16.77 10.63 11.20
C SER A 116 -15.93 11.87 10.89
N ALA A 117 -16.51 13.03 11.15
CA ALA A 117 -15.86 14.32 11.03
C ALA A 117 -16.16 15.19 12.24
N LYS A 118 -15.18 16.01 12.67
CA LYS A 118 -15.41 16.98 13.76
C LYS A 118 -16.43 18.06 13.40
N ASN A 119 -16.54 18.41 12.12
CA ASN A 119 -17.45 19.44 11.65
C ASN A 119 -18.55 18.84 10.78
N ASN A 120 -18.29 18.62 9.49
CA ASN A 120 -19.32 18.23 8.55
C ASN A 120 -18.90 17.02 7.71
N VAL A 121 -19.89 16.18 7.38
CA VAL A 121 -19.80 15.20 6.28
C VAL A 121 -20.81 15.63 5.23
N THR A 122 -20.38 15.86 4.01
CA THR A 122 -21.25 16.23 2.89
C THR A 122 -21.18 15.14 1.82
N ILE A 123 -22.35 14.65 1.43
CA ILE A 123 -22.47 13.64 0.38
C ILE A 123 -23.36 14.23 -0.72
N ASN A 124 -22.83 14.40 -1.94
CA ASN A 124 -23.56 14.90 -3.09
C ASN A 124 -23.58 13.84 -4.19
N ALA A 125 -24.73 13.64 -4.79
CA ALA A 125 -24.90 12.83 -5.99
C ALA A 125 -25.63 13.65 -7.06
N GLY A 126 -25.21 13.53 -8.31
CA GLY A 126 -25.88 14.20 -9.43
C GLY A 126 -27.29 13.66 -9.69
N GLU A 127 -27.51 12.39 -9.38
CA GLU A 127 -28.82 11.74 -9.59
C GLU A 127 -29.38 11.15 -8.30
N THR A 128 -28.80 10.07 -7.76
CA THR A 128 -29.42 9.31 -6.67
C THR A 128 -28.43 8.91 -5.58
N ILE A 129 -28.84 9.02 -4.32
CA ILE A 129 -28.19 8.40 -3.17
C ILE A 129 -29.08 7.25 -2.71
N THR A 130 -28.57 6.01 -2.74
CA THR A 130 -29.28 4.83 -2.27
C THR A 130 -28.69 4.33 -0.96
N LEU A 131 -29.52 4.20 0.08
CA LEU A 131 -29.13 3.67 1.39
C LEU A 131 -29.97 2.42 1.69
N ASN A 132 -29.34 1.25 1.67
CA ASN A 132 -29.96 -0.02 1.98
C ASN A 132 -29.53 -0.50 3.36
N ALA A 133 -30.44 -0.60 4.30
CA ALA A 133 -30.19 -1.08 5.65
C ALA A 133 -31.43 -1.75 6.25
N LYS A 134 -31.24 -2.73 7.13
CA LYS A 134 -32.33 -3.30 7.92
C LYS A 134 -32.94 -2.27 8.88
N LYS A 135 -32.13 -1.33 9.37
CA LYS A 135 -32.54 -0.25 10.26
C LYS A 135 -31.69 0.99 10.01
N SER A 136 -32.31 2.13 9.79
CA SER A 136 -31.66 3.43 9.69
C SER A 136 -32.02 4.28 10.92
N LEU A 137 -31.04 4.94 11.54
CA LEU A 137 -31.20 5.83 12.67
C LEU A 137 -30.62 7.19 12.33
N HIS A 138 -31.49 8.22 12.32
CA HIS A 138 -31.08 9.63 12.23
C HIS A 138 -31.33 10.28 13.59
N LYS A 139 -30.26 10.74 14.25
CA LYS A 139 -30.36 11.54 15.47
C LYS A 139 -29.97 12.96 15.14
N CYS A 140 -30.88 13.90 15.38
CA CYS A 140 -30.62 15.32 15.38
C CYS A 140 -30.78 15.82 16.82
N GLU A 141 -29.78 16.56 17.30
CA GLU A 141 -29.88 17.32 18.57
C GLU A 141 -30.24 18.76 18.27
#